data_30497a2dc861818235d6fb4662b4aba0
#
_entry.id   30497a2dc861818235d6fb4662b4aba0
#
_cell.length_a   1.000
_cell.length_b   1.000
_cell.length_c   1.000
_cell.angle_alpha   90.00
_cell.angle_beta   90.00
_cell.angle_gamma   90.00
#
_symmetry.space_group_name_H-M   'P 1'
#
loop_
_entity.id
_entity.type
_entity.pdbx_description
1 polymer ?
#
loop_
_entity_poly.entity_id
_entity_poly.type
_entity_poly.pdbx_seq_one_letter_code
_entity_poly.pdbx_strand_id
1 'polypeptide(L)'
;MVEGSADPVEGGWREVETTGENENINIGDIDYTGTPKYIHIKSVDGAGNESEVYTQKLEKPTNQEIEITKEVVSPKNEYKIGDRVTYNVKAKIKENATNKGKITNVNIVDTYNNNYLRLVNGSIVKDNNTVVNTDEVGKIKTTINELVYGNIKEIRYDMEVLNTANR
;
A
#
# COMPACT_ATOMS: atom_id res chain seq x y z
N MET A 1 -5.03 25.49 -0.98
CA MET A 1 -5.90 25.33 0.21
C MET A 1 -6.74 24.07 0.07
N VAL A 2 -6.95 23.31 1.15
CA VAL A 2 -7.85 22.15 1.17
C VAL A 2 -8.88 22.37 2.26
N GLU A 3 -10.16 22.34 1.92
CA GLU A 3 -11.25 22.61 2.86
C GLU A 3 -12.54 21.86 2.52
N GLY A 4 -13.56 22.00 3.35
CA GLY A 4 -14.86 21.32 3.20
C GLY A 4 -15.89 22.13 2.38
N SER A 5 -15.53 23.28 1.82
CA SER A 5 -16.42 24.13 1.03
C SER A 5 -16.08 24.10 -0.46
N ALA A 6 -17.09 24.15 -1.32
CA ALA A 6 -16.88 24.32 -2.75
C ALA A 6 -16.43 25.74 -3.11
N ASP A 7 -16.75 26.74 -2.25
CA ASP A 7 -16.29 28.09 -2.39
C ASP A 7 -15.08 28.33 -1.49
N PRO A 8 -13.99 28.96 -1.99
CA PRO A 8 -12.79 29.18 -1.19
C PRO A 8 -13.09 30.16 -0.05
N VAL A 9 -12.60 29.83 1.16
CA VAL A 9 -12.74 30.69 2.35
C VAL A 9 -11.51 31.58 2.49
N GLU A 10 -11.71 32.86 2.81
CA GLU A 10 -10.58 33.76 3.05
C GLU A 10 -9.70 33.29 4.21
N GLY A 11 -8.37 33.37 4.05
CA GLY A 11 -7.39 33.20 5.12
C GLY A 11 -6.75 31.81 5.23
N GLY A 12 -7.14 30.82 4.43
CA GLY A 12 -6.58 29.47 4.48
C GLY A 12 -5.49 29.15 3.43
N TRP A 13 -5.01 30.17 2.69
CA TRP A 13 -4.04 29.98 1.62
C TRP A 13 -2.64 29.67 2.15
N ARG A 14 -2.02 28.66 1.57
CA ARG A 14 -0.60 28.35 1.78
C ARG A 14 0.14 28.66 0.48
N GLU A 15 1.13 29.52 0.56
CA GLU A 15 2.02 29.82 -0.54
C GLU A 15 2.99 28.65 -0.78
N VAL A 16 3.20 28.31 -2.04
CA VAL A 16 4.18 27.33 -2.49
C VAL A 16 4.92 27.96 -3.66
N GLU A 17 6.21 28.19 -3.49
CA GLU A 17 7.07 28.63 -4.58
C GLU A 17 7.28 27.49 -5.56
N THR A 18 7.12 27.77 -6.84
CA THR A 18 7.43 26.86 -7.93
C THR A 18 8.52 27.44 -8.80
N THR A 19 9.49 26.65 -9.18
CA THR A 19 10.66 27.11 -9.97
C THR A 19 10.61 26.64 -11.42
N GLY A 20 9.60 25.86 -11.79
CA GLY A 20 9.48 25.30 -13.14
C GLY A 20 8.05 24.92 -13.51
N GLU A 21 7.87 24.49 -14.76
CA GLU A 21 6.62 23.95 -15.27
C GLU A 21 6.44 22.50 -14.81
N ASN A 22 5.19 22.10 -14.53
CA ASN A 22 4.81 20.72 -14.16
C ASN A 22 5.43 20.18 -12.85
N GLU A 23 5.63 21.04 -11.87
CA GLU A 23 6.08 20.62 -10.55
C GLU A 23 4.95 19.92 -9.75
N ASN A 24 5.33 18.88 -8.99
CA ASN A 24 4.42 18.23 -8.07
C ASN A 24 4.41 18.96 -6.73
N ILE A 25 3.27 19.49 -6.34
CA ILE A 25 3.08 20.14 -5.04
C ILE A 25 2.57 19.10 -4.04
N ASN A 26 3.33 18.86 -2.96
CA ASN A 26 2.87 18.01 -1.88
C ASN A 26 1.97 18.81 -0.92
N ILE A 27 0.69 18.48 -0.91
CA ILE A 27 -0.31 19.12 -0.04
C ILE A 27 -0.44 18.46 1.34
N GLY A 28 0.32 17.38 1.59
CA GLY A 28 0.27 16.60 2.83
C GLY A 28 -0.88 15.62 2.89
N ASP A 29 -1.08 15.04 4.08
CA ASP A 29 -2.17 14.09 4.32
C ASP A 29 -3.51 14.82 4.41
N ILE A 30 -4.53 14.27 3.74
CA ILE A 30 -5.87 14.83 3.74
C ILE A 30 -6.77 13.98 4.61
N ASP A 31 -7.34 14.59 5.65
CA ASP A 31 -8.39 13.96 6.45
C ASP A 31 -9.73 14.03 5.71
N TYR A 32 -10.22 12.88 5.27
CA TYR A 32 -11.49 12.72 4.58
C TYR A 32 -12.69 12.47 5.52
N THR A 33 -12.52 12.65 6.82
CA THR A 33 -13.66 12.53 7.75
C THR A 33 -14.60 13.73 7.61
N GLY A 34 -15.89 13.47 7.68
CA GLY A 34 -16.92 14.52 7.62
C GLY A 34 -17.31 14.96 6.21
N THR A 35 -17.25 16.25 5.94
CA THR A 35 -17.69 16.87 4.70
C THR A 35 -16.78 16.56 3.50
N PRO A 36 -17.27 16.66 2.25
CA PRO A 36 -16.42 16.60 1.08
C PRO A 36 -15.25 17.60 1.18
N LYS A 37 -14.11 17.21 0.63
CA LYS A 37 -12.93 18.08 0.59
C LYS A 37 -12.75 18.65 -0.81
N TYR A 38 -12.26 19.86 -0.87
CA TYR A 38 -11.96 20.56 -2.11
C TYR A 38 -10.54 21.09 -2.04
N ILE A 39 -9.82 21.05 -3.15
CA ILE A 39 -8.57 21.78 -3.31
C ILE A 39 -8.84 23.02 -4.12
N HIS A 40 -8.33 24.14 -3.65
CA HIS A 40 -8.38 25.42 -4.32
C HIS A 40 -6.96 25.86 -4.66
N ILE A 41 -6.74 26.26 -5.91
CA ILE A 41 -5.43 26.66 -6.40
C ILE A 41 -5.60 27.98 -7.13
N LYS A 42 -4.71 28.93 -6.89
CA LYS A 42 -4.52 30.14 -7.68
C LYS A 42 -3.03 30.38 -7.89
N SER A 43 -2.66 30.99 -8.97
CA SER A 43 -1.30 31.49 -9.18
C SER A 43 -1.22 32.97 -8.86
N VAL A 44 -0.04 33.38 -8.41
CA VAL A 44 0.29 34.80 -8.15
C VAL A 44 1.58 35.09 -8.90
N ASP A 45 1.58 36.15 -9.74
CA ASP A 45 2.79 36.53 -10.45
C ASP A 45 3.71 37.43 -9.59
N GLY A 46 4.91 37.71 -10.05
CA GLY A 46 5.88 38.55 -9.33
C GLY A 46 5.46 40.00 -9.12
N ALA A 47 4.38 40.44 -9.75
CA ALA A 47 3.78 41.79 -9.58
C ALA A 47 2.59 41.74 -8.59
N GLY A 48 2.22 40.56 -8.10
CA GLY A 48 1.11 40.35 -7.17
C GLY A 48 -0.26 40.17 -7.83
N ASN A 49 -0.32 40.01 -9.17
CA ASN A 49 -1.58 39.71 -9.85
C ASN A 49 -1.97 38.26 -9.60
N GLU A 50 -3.23 37.99 -9.28
CA GLU A 50 -3.78 36.67 -9.00
C GLU A 50 -4.58 36.14 -10.19
N SER A 51 -4.48 34.84 -10.45
CA SER A 51 -5.37 34.13 -11.38
C SER A 51 -6.75 33.93 -10.76
N GLU A 52 -7.70 33.49 -11.58
CA GLU A 52 -8.92 32.86 -11.07
C GLU A 52 -8.58 31.63 -10.23
N VAL A 53 -9.44 31.36 -9.25
CA VAL A 53 -9.27 30.17 -8.39
C VAL A 53 -9.75 28.92 -9.12
N TYR A 54 -8.85 27.97 -9.31
CA TYR A 54 -9.23 26.62 -9.73
C TYR A 54 -9.70 25.83 -8.51
N THR A 55 -10.87 25.21 -8.62
CA THR A 55 -11.46 24.38 -7.56
C THR A 55 -11.69 22.97 -8.04
N GLN A 56 -11.17 21.98 -7.32
CA GLN A 56 -11.36 20.57 -7.59
C GLN A 56 -11.87 19.86 -6.34
N LYS A 57 -13.01 19.15 -6.46
CA LYS A 57 -13.46 18.23 -5.43
C LYS A 57 -12.50 17.06 -5.32
N LEU A 58 -12.06 16.79 -4.11
CA LEU A 58 -11.21 15.64 -3.81
C LEU A 58 -12.09 14.44 -3.50
N GLU A 59 -11.99 13.40 -4.30
CA GLU A 59 -12.67 12.16 -4.03
C GLU A 59 -11.92 11.42 -2.92
N LYS A 60 -12.65 11.06 -1.85
CA LYS A 60 -12.10 10.18 -0.83
C LYS A 60 -11.61 8.91 -1.50
N PRO A 61 -10.35 8.49 -1.29
CA PRO A 61 -9.89 7.19 -1.74
C PRO A 61 -10.88 6.14 -1.21
N THR A 62 -11.58 5.49 -2.11
CA THR A 62 -12.46 4.38 -1.71
C THR A 62 -11.56 3.33 -1.11
N ASN A 63 -11.72 3.05 0.19
CA ASN A 63 -11.06 1.93 0.85
C ASN A 63 -11.54 0.65 0.15
N GLN A 64 -10.79 0.26 -0.86
CA GLN A 64 -10.96 -1.05 -1.45
C GLN A 64 -10.47 -2.03 -0.39
N GLU A 65 -11.39 -2.72 0.23
CA GLU A 65 -11.04 -3.68 1.25
C GLU A 65 -10.33 -4.86 0.61
N ILE A 66 -9.06 -5.05 0.99
CA ILE A 66 -8.26 -6.19 0.61
C ILE A 66 -8.43 -7.26 1.70
N GLU A 67 -8.70 -8.47 1.28
CA GLU A 67 -8.61 -9.65 2.13
C GLU A 67 -7.27 -10.31 1.88
N ILE A 68 -6.51 -10.55 2.96
CA ILE A 68 -5.24 -11.26 2.92
C ILE A 68 -5.38 -12.49 3.79
N THR A 69 -5.01 -13.64 3.23
CA THR A 69 -4.91 -14.91 3.96
C THR A 69 -3.50 -15.45 3.84
N LYS A 70 -3.01 -16.07 4.91
CA LYS A 70 -1.72 -16.77 4.96
C LYS A 70 -1.95 -18.17 5.46
N GLU A 71 -1.45 -19.13 4.73
CA GLU A 71 -1.56 -20.54 5.05
C GLU A 71 -0.22 -21.27 4.90
N VAL A 72 -0.04 -22.34 5.65
CA VAL A 72 1.07 -23.27 5.46
C VAL A 72 0.65 -24.29 4.41
N VAL A 73 1.46 -24.45 3.38
CA VAL A 73 1.25 -25.46 2.36
C VAL A 73 1.69 -26.82 2.93
N SER A 74 0.78 -27.79 2.99
CA SER A 74 1.05 -29.13 3.55
C SER A 74 1.57 -29.08 5.00
N PRO A 75 0.74 -28.60 5.95
CA PRO A 75 1.16 -28.49 7.34
C PRO A 75 1.51 -29.85 7.95
N LYS A 76 2.54 -29.86 8.79
CA LYS A 76 2.95 -31.01 9.59
C LYS A 76 2.47 -30.83 11.03
N ASN A 77 2.30 -31.96 11.75
CA ASN A 77 1.97 -31.88 13.17
C ASN A 77 3.14 -31.36 14.03
N GLU A 78 4.37 -31.57 13.57
CA GLU A 78 5.58 -31.13 14.23
C GLU A 78 6.63 -30.70 13.20
N TYR A 79 7.38 -29.68 13.53
CA TYR A 79 8.52 -29.23 12.74
C TYR A 79 9.80 -29.33 13.54
N LYS A 80 10.87 -29.78 12.89
CA LYS A 80 12.22 -29.93 13.46
C LYS A 80 13.14 -28.84 12.90
N ILE A 81 14.24 -28.61 13.60
CA ILE A 81 15.30 -27.71 13.12
C ILE A 81 15.80 -28.23 11.76
N GLY A 82 15.91 -27.33 10.79
CA GLY A 82 16.26 -27.62 9.40
C GLY A 82 15.08 -27.98 8.49
N ASP A 83 13.87 -28.19 9.03
CA ASP A 83 12.70 -28.40 8.21
C ASP A 83 12.36 -27.13 7.40
N ARG A 84 11.79 -27.37 6.22
CA ARG A 84 11.21 -26.30 5.40
C ARG A 84 9.72 -26.21 5.61
N VAL A 85 9.24 -24.97 5.72
CA VAL A 85 7.82 -24.62 5.82
C VAL A 85 7.50 -23.71 4.65
N THR A 86 6.63 -24.14 3.77
CA THR A 86 6.16 -23.33 2.65
C THR A 86 4.91 -22.57 3.07
N TYR A 87 4.95 -21.25 2.94
CA TYR A 87 3.79 -20.37 3.12
C TYR A 87 3.21 -19.95 1.79
N ASN A 88 1.90 -19.82 1.76
CA ASN A 88 1.16 -19.22 0.66
C ASN A 88 0.36 -18.04 1.20
N VAL A 89 0.63 -16.85 0.69
CA VAL A 89 -0.10 -15.62 0.98
C VAL A 89 -0.96 -15.30 -0.20
N LYS A 90 -2.27 -15.16 0.02
CA LYS A 90 -3.25 -14.80 -1.01
C LYS A 90 -3.83 -13.43 -0.71
N ALA A 91 -3.94 -12.61 -1.74
CA ALA A 91 -4.58 -11.30 -1.66
C ALA A 91 -5.70 -11.21 -2.69
N LYS A 92 -6.86 -10.73 -2.29
CA LYS A 92 -7.99 -10.43 -3.17
C LYS A 92 -8.74 -9.19 -2.69
N ILE A 93 -9.48 -8.55 -3.59
CA ILE A 93 -10.46 -7.53 -3.19
C ILE A 93 -11.67 -8.28 -2.62
N LYS A 94 -12.15 -7.87 -1.45
CA LYS A 94 -13.30 -8.51 -0.79
C LYS A 94 -14.56 -8.46 -1.66
N GLU A 95 -15.39 -9.47 -1.57
CA GLU A 95 -16.64 -9.56 -2.36
C GLU A 95 -17.65 -8.47 -1.99
N ASN A 96 -17.66 -8.03 -0.74
CA ASN A 96 -18.50 -6.93 -0.24
C ASN A 96 -17.83 -5.55 -0.35
N ALA A 97 -16.71 -5.43 -1.03
CA ALA A 97 -16.06 -4.14 -1.25
C ALA A 97 -17.00 -3.19 -2.01
N THR A 98 -17.03 -1.94 -1.58
CA THR A 98 -17.86 -0.90 -2.21
C THR A 98 -17.40 -0.60 -3.63
N ASN A 99 -16.09 -0.66 -3.89
CA ASN A 99 -15.52 -0.49 -5.20
C ASN A 99 -14.92 -1.81 -5.71
N LYS A 100 -15.56 -2.37 -6.73
CA LYS A 100 -15.17 -3.63 -7.38
C LYS A 100 -14.24 -3.43 -8.59
N GLY A 101 -13.43 -2.40 -8.58
CA GLY A 101 -12.48 -2.12 -9.65
C GLY A 101 -11.14 -2.82 -9.48
N LYS A 102 -10.08 -2.05 -9.63
CA LYS A 102 -8.70 -2.50 -9.43
C LYS A 102 -7.97 -1.63 -8.42
N ILE A 103 -7.01 -2.23 -7.74
CA ILE A 103 -6.06 -1.54 -6.85
C ILE A 103 -4.67 -1.72 -7.44
N THR A 104 -3.89 -0.66 -7.46
CA THR A 104 -2.51 -0.69 -7.93
C THR A 104 -1.52 -0.50 -6.78
N ASN A 105 -0.30 -1.01 -6.96
CA ASN A 105 0.80 -0.84 -6.01
C ASN A 105 0.48 -1.33 -4.60
N VAL A 106 -0.13 -2.51 -4.48
CA VAL A 106 -0.42 -3.14 -3.19
C VAL A 106 0.86 -3.70 -2.59
N ASN A 107 1.32 -3.09 -1.49
CA ASN A 107 2.49 -3.57 -0.76
C ASN A 107 2.07 -4.62 0.26
N ILE A 108 2.63 -5.81 0.14
CA ILE A 108 2.49 -6.89 1.11
C ILE A 108 3.75 -6.93 1.97
N VAL A 109 3.56 -6.85 3.28
CA VAL A 109 4.63 -7.00 4.26
C VAL A 109 4.27 -8.15 5.19
N ASP A 110 5.12 -9.16 5.23
CA ASP A 110 5.00 -10.28 6.15
C ASP A 110 6.18 -10.26 7.12
N THR A 111 5.89 -10.29 8.41
CA THR A 111 6.89 -10.28 9.47
C THR A 111 7.01 -11.66 10.09
N TYR A 112 8.24 -12.09 10.34
CA TYR A 112 8.52 -13.36 11.00
C TYR A 112 9.58 -13.21 12.09
N ASN A 113 9.55 -14.10 13.07
CA ASN A 113 10.57 -14.10 14.12
C ASN A 113 11.83 -14.82 13.61
N ASN A 114 12.88 -14.06 13.37
CA ASN A 114 14.15 -14.54 12.85
C ASN A 114 14.97 -15.40 13.84
N ASN A 115 14.56 -15.50 15.10
CA ASN A 115 15.12 -16.47 16.04
C ASN A 115 14.64 -17.91 15.76
N TYR A 116 13.48 -18.06 15.11
CA TYR A 116 12.87 -19.35 14.83
C TYR A 116 12.83 -19.72 13.35
N LEU A 117 12.80 -18.71 12.48
CA LEU A 117 12.63 -18.91 11.06
C LEU A 117 13.65 -18.09 10.27
N ARG A 118 14.10 -18.65 9.16
CA ARG A 118 14.94 -17.97 8.18
C ARG A 118 14.32 -18.11 6.79
N LEU A 119 14.20 -17.03 6.07
CA LEU A 119 13.78 -17.08 4.67
C LEU A 119 14.81 -17.87 3.84
N VAL A 120 14.35 -18.84 3.06
CA VAL A 120 15.18 -19.55 2.10
C VAL A 120 15.41 -18.62 0.91
N ASN A 121 16.67 -18.29 0.66
CA ASN A 121 17.02 -17.36 -0.41
C ASN A 121 16.53 -17.85 -1.78
N GLY A 122 15.95 -16.94 -2.57
CA GLY A 122 15.42 -17.24 -3.90
C GLY A 122 14.11 -18.08 -3.90
N SER A 123 13.47 -18.28 -2.75
CA SER A 123 12.24 -19.06 -2.65
C SER A 123 10.96 -18.26 -2.87
N ILE A 124 11.02 -16.94 -2.90
CA ILE A 124 9.82 -16.12 -3.10
C ILE A 124 9.37 -16.22 -4.55
N VAL A 125 8.15 -16.72 -4.74
CA VAL A 125 7.49 -16.83 -6.04
C VAL A 125 6.22 -15.99 -6.02
N LYS A 126 6.10 -15.08 -6.96
CA LYS A 126 4.94 -14.24 -7.19
C LYS A 126 4.49 -14.41 -8.64
N ASP A 127 3.22 -14.73 -8.86
CA ASP A 127 2.65 -14.91 -10.21
C ASP A 127 3.54 -15.85 -11.09
N ASN A 128 4.04 -16.96 -10.50
CA ASN A 128 4.96 -17.93 -11.10
C ASN A 128 6.37 -17.43 -11.44
N ASN A 129 6.73 -16.23 -10.99
CA ASN A 129 8.08 -15.68 -11.16
C ASN A 129 8.81 -15.61 -9.82
N THR A 130 10.06 -16.04 -9.80
CA THR A 130 10.92 -15.86 -8.62
C THR A 130 11.22 -14.38 -8.41
N VAL A 131 11.02 -13.91 -7.19
CA VAL A 131 11.31 -12.54 -6.78
C VAL A 131 12.52 -12.55 -5.85
N VAL A 132 13.46 -11.66 -6.09
CA VAL A 132 14.58 -11.47 -5.16
C VAL A 132 14.06 -10.70 -3.94
N ASN A 133 14.24 -11.29 -2.76
CA ASN A 133 14.00 -10.58 -1.52
C ASN A 133 15.17 -9.62 -1.27
N THR A 134 14.89 -8.33 -1.23
CA THR A 134 15.90 -7.29 -0.96
C THR A 134 15.88 -6.82 0.49
N ASP A 135 15.22 -7.57 1.40
CA ASP A 135 14.64 -7.01 2.59
C ASP A 135 15.40 -7.25 3.88
N GLU A 136 14.98 -6.45 4.87
CA GLU A 136 15.39 -6.55 6.26
C GLU A 136 15.17 -7.97 6.81
N VAL A 137 16.10 -8.41 7.63
CA VAL A 137 15.95 -9.65 8.41
C VAL A 137 14.64 -9.57 9.22
N GLY A 138 13.85 -10.62 9.15
CA GLY A 138 12.57 -10.69 9.85
C GLY A 138 11.36 -10.15 9.08
N LYS A 139 11.53 -9.70 7.83
CA LYS A 139 10.43 -9.20 6.99
C LYS A 139 10.56 -9.70 5.56
N ILE A 140 9.42 -9.93 4.93
CA ILE A 140 9.28 -10.18 3.49
C ILE A 140 8.41 -9.06 2.95
N LYS A 141 8.92 -8.31 1.96
CA LYS A 141 8.16 -7.25 1.29
C LYS A 141 8.04 -7.57 -0.18
N THR A 142 6.87 -7.39 -0.73
CA THR A 142 6.64 -7.50 -2.17
C THR A 142 5.49 -6.61 -2.59
N THR A 143 5.51 -6.17 -3.85
CA THR A 143 4.47 -5.31 -4.40
C THR A 143 3.67 -6.09 -5.44
N ILE A 144 2.36 -6.09 -5.30
CA ILE A 144 1.42 -6.52 -6.35
C ILE A 144 1.12 -5.26 -7.16
N ASN A 145 1.55 -5.24 -8.42
CA ASN A 145 1.38 -4.07 -9.28
C ASN A 145 -0.10 -3.76 -9.52
N GLU A 146 -0.91 -4.80 -9.70
CA GLU A 146 -2.35 -4.66 -9.91
C GLU A 146 -3.10 -5.85 -9.29
N LEU A 147 -4.11 -5.53 -8.47
CA LEU A 147 -5.07 -6.47 -7.91
C LEU A 147 -6.45 -6.11 -8.46
N VAL A 148 -7.05 -7.00 -9.24
CA VAL A 148 -8.34 -6.79 -9.91
C VAL A 148 -9.43 -7.55 -9.14
N TYR A 149 -10.62 -6.96 -8.99
CA TYR A 149 -11.77 -7.63 -8.38
C TYR A 149 -12.07 -8.97 -9.08
N GLY A 150 -12.33 -9.98 -8.27
CA GLY A 150 -12.55 -11.36 -8.73
C GLY A 150 -11.27 -12.16 -8.97
N ASN A 151 -10.09 -11.53 -8.94
CA ASN A 151 -8.80 -12.22 -9.10
C ASN A 151 -8.11 -12.39 -7.74
N ILE A 152 -7.39 -13.49 -7.61
CA ILE A 152 -6.53 -13.77 -6.46
C ILE A 152 -5.07 -13.65 -6.93
N LYS A 153 -4.27 -12.95 -6.14
CA LYS A 153 -2.81 -12.91 -6.32
C LYS A 153 -2.16 -13.73 -5.22
N GLU A 154 -1.20 -14.57 -5.60
CA GLU A 154 -0.52 -15.48 -4.70
C GLU A 154 0.97 -15.17 -4.62
N ILE A 155 1.49 -15.26 -3.40
CA ILE A 155 2.91 -15.16 -3.09
C ILE A 155 3.27 -16.37 -2.26
N ARG A 156 4.22 -17.18 -2.74
CA ARG A 156 4.75 -18.35 -2.05
C ARG A 156 6.19 -18.12 -1.66
N TYR A 157 6.59 -18.63 -0.51
CA TYR A 157 7.98 -18.62 -0.07
C TYR A 157 8.24 -19.73 0.93
N ASP A 158 9.50 -20.16 1.02
CA ASP A 158 9.96 -21.17 1.96
C ASP A 158 10.69 -20.52 3.12
N MET A 159 10.41 -21.02 4.31
CA MET A 159 11.12 -20.71 5.55
C MET A 159 11.81 -21.97 6.08
N GLU A 160 13.02 -21.81 6.58
CA GLU A 160 13.74 -22.86 7.31
C GLU A 160 13.54 -22.65 8.80
N VAL A 161 13.26 -23.74 9.52
CA VAL A 161 13.13 -23.75 10.96
C VAL A 161 14.53 -23.76 11.60
N LEU A 162 14.85 -22.69 12.35
CA LEU A 162 16.13 -22.52 13.03
C LEU A 162 16.11 -23.00 14.47
N ASN A 163 14.95 -22.88 15.12
CA ASN A 163 14.77 -23.26 16.49
C ASN A 163 13.31 -23.65 16.73
N THR A 164 13.07 -24.51 17.70
CA THR A 164 11.72 -24.88 18.12
C THR A 164 11.36 -24.16 19.40
N ALA A 165 10.19 -23.55 19.46
CA ALA A 165 9.71 -22.99 20.72
C ALA A 165 9.50 -24.13 21.72
N ASN A 166 10.17 -24.07 22.85
CA ASN A 166 9.83 -24.93 23.98
C ASN A 166 8.41 -24.56 24.41
N ARG A 167 7.48 -25.50 24.28
CA ARG A 167 6.14 -25.40 24.84
C ARG A 167 6.15 -25.81 26.29
#